data_a6139f2fdef402552786a9392c0415bb
#
_entry.id   a6139f2fdef402552786a9392c0415bb
#
_cell.length_a   1.000
_cell.length_b   1.000
_cell.length_c   1.000
_cell.angle_alpha   90.00
_cell.angle_beta   90.00
_cell.angle_gamma   90.00
#
_symmetry.space_group_name_H-M   'P 1'
#
loop_
_entity.id
_entity.type
_entity.pdbx_description
1 polymer ?
#
loop_
_entity_poly.entity_id
_entity_poly.type
_entity_poly.pdbx_seq_one_letter_code
_entity_poly.pdbx_strand_id
1 'polypeptide(L)'
;MIAVIPVRDGVAPAGADETICEASGQALLIGSRTAQALENLGQVAHQVWLVESTIDAAHVIAAVNHIGRSRESLILPASPDGRDLAPHLAHALGRNLYAGAISISDNKVSVSRHGGLSIADFSPDASFIATLQIGIRGVDSMSASPTITSVDIAPTSNTAQTSVISLAVMPPDASTMDLSEAPRIIGGGAGLESGERFVQLQNVATALDASMGVTRVITDRGWAEHERQIGTT
;
A
#
# COMPACT_ATOMS: atom_id res chain seq x y z
N MET A 1 -12.84 12.38 -2.54
CA MET A 1 -11.98 11.37 -1.86
C MET A 1 -10.53 11.87 -1.86
N ILE A 2 -9.73 11.51 -0.87
CA ILE A 2 -8.30 11.86 -0.80
C ILE A 2 -7.49 10.57 -0.60
N ALA A 3 -6.42 10.41 -1.40
CA ALA A 3 -5.41 9.41 -1.16
C ALA A 3 -4.50 9.85 0.00
N VAL A 4 -4.37 9.04 1.02
CA VAL A 4 -3.41 9.25 2.13
C VAL A 4 -2.24 8.30 1.90
N ILE A 5 -1.09 8.87 1.59
CA ILE A 5 0.12 8.12 1.21
C ILE A 5 1.15 8.25 2.34
N PRO A 6 1.37 7.18 3.12
CA PRO A 6 2.43 7.16 4.11
C PRO A 6 3.79 7.08 3.42
N VAL A 7 4.70 8.00 3.76
CA VAL A 7 6.02 8.12 3.12
C VAL A 7 7.11 7.85 4.15
N ARG A 8 7.99 6.89 3.87
CA ARG A 8 9.16 6.61 4.69
C ARG A 8 10.43 6.99 3.96
N ASP A 9 11.14 7.97 4.50
CA ASP A 9 12.45 8.41 4.03
C ASP A 9 12.49 8.72 2.51
N GLY A 10 11.47 9.42 2.02
CA GLY A 10 11.38 9.80 0.61
C GLY A 10 10.89 8.68 -0.32
N VAL A 11 10.41 7.56 0.22
CA VAL A 11 9.88 6.44 -0.55
C VAL A 11 8.38 6.31 -0.30
N ALA A 12 7.60 6.41 -1.37
CA ALA A 12 6.18 6.08 -1.36
C ALA A 12 6.00 4.55 -1.41
N PRO A 13 4.97 4.00 -0.73
CA PRO A 13 4.73 2.57 -0.74
C PRO A 13 4.20 2.08 -2.10
N ALA A 14 4.31 0.77 -2.34
CA ALA A 14 3.67 0.13 -3.49
C ALA A 14 2.16 0.42 -3.52
N GLY A 15 1.60 0.69 -4.70
CA GLY A 15 0.20 1.04 -4.91
C GLY A 15 -0.15 2.50 -4.58
N ALA A 16 0.84 3.35 -4.27
CA ALA A 16 0.61 4.77 -4.02
C ALA A 16 0.03 5.49 -5.24
N ASP A 17 0.60 5.26 -6.41
CA ASP A 17 0.17 5.82 -7.69
C ASP A 17 -1.26 5.38 -8.06
N GLU A 18 -1.57 4.09 -7.92
CA GLU A 18 -2.93 3.55 -8.11
C GLU A 18 -3.93 4.22 -7.16
N THR A 19 -3.56 4.37 -5.88
CA THR A 19 -4.40 4.99 -4.86
C THR A 19 -4.66 6.47 -5.16
N ILE A 20 -3.65 7.19 -5.64
CA ILE A 20 -3.78 8.58 -6.05
C ILE A 20 -4.73 8.69 -7.26
N CYS A 21 -4.58 7.82 -8.25
CA CYS A 21 -5.49 7.76 -9.39
C CYS A 21 -6.93 7.47 -8.96
N GLU A 22 -7.14 6.55 -8.01
CA GLU A 22 -8.47 6.24 -7.47
C GLU A 22 -9.10 7.44 -6.75
N ALA A 23 -8.30 8.26 -6.09
CA ALA A 23 -8.72 9.52 -5.47
C ALA A 23 -8.77 10.69 -6.48
N SER A 24 -8.86 10.42 -7.80
CA SER A 24 -8.90 11.43 -8.86
C SER A 24 -7.74 12.42 -8.77
N GLY A 25 -6.55 11.96 -8.45
CA GLY A 25 -5.32 12.76 -8.39
C GLY A 25 -5.18 13.68 -7.18
N GLN A 26 -5.98 13.49 -6.13
CA GLN A 26 -5.87 14.24 -4.87
C GLN A 26 -5.11 13.43 -3.83
N ALA A 27 -3.95 13.90 -3.38
CA ALA A 27 -3.06 13.16 -2.52
C ALA A 27 -2.55 13.97 -1.32
N LEU A 28 -2.61 13.36 -0.14
CA LEU A 28 -1.93 13.80 1.07
C LEU A 28 -0.75 12.86 1.32
N LEU A 29 0.46 13.33 1.08
CA LEU A 29 1.70 12.61 1.40
C LEU A 29 2.10 12.99 2.82
N ILE A 30 2.26 11.99 3.70
CA ILE A 30 2.59 12.20 5.11
C ILE A 30 3.72 11.28 5.55
N GLY A 31 4.72 11.83 6.23
CA GLY A 31 5.87 11.07 6.70
C GLY A 31 7.15 11.88 6.65
N SER A 32 8.22 11.29 6.18
CA SER A 32 9.52 11.93 6.05
C SER A 32 9.98 12.05 4.60
N ARG A 33 10.54 13.21 4.23
CA ARG A 33 11.03 13.53 2.88
C ARG A 33 9.92 13.38 1.81
N THR A 34 8.73 13.86 2.10
CA THR A 34 7.53 13.71 1.26
C THR A 34 7.68 14.34 -0.13
N ALA A 35 8.44 15.44 -0.24
CA ALA A 35 8.75 16.07 -1.52
C ALA A 35 9.55 15.14 -2.43
N GLN A 36 10.52 14.42 -1.90
CA GLN A 36 11.32 13.44 -2.68
C GLN A 36 10.44 12.26 -3.13
N ALA A 37 9.54 11.79 -2.28
CA ALA A 37 8.61 10.73 -2.68
C ALA A 37 7.74 11.17 -3.86
N LEU A 38 7.29 12.42 -3.87
CA LEU A 38 6.50 12.98 -4.96
C LEU A 38 7.27 13.02 -6.30
N GLU A 39 8.58 13.32 -6.27
CA GLU A 39 9.43 13.31 -7.48
C GLU A 39 9.51 11.91 -8.12
N ASN A 40 9.44 10.86 -7.32
CA ASN A 40 9.51 9.47 -7.75
C ASN A 40 8.14 8.87 -8.12
N LEU A 41 7.04 9.50 -7.69
CA LEU A 41 5.71 9.16 -8.15
C LEU A 41 5.52 9.70 -9.57
N GLY A 42 4.92 8.90 -10.43
CA GLY A 42 4.58 9.33 -11.80
C GLY A 42 3.67 10.56 -11.80
N GLN A 43 3.37 11.10 -13.00
CA GLN A 43 2.43 12.22 -13.16
C GLN A 43 0.98 11.74 -12.93
N VAL A 44 0.64 11.38 -11.70
CA VAL A 44 -0.65 10.79 -11.31
C VAL A 44 -1.49 11.71 -10.43
N ALA A 45 -0.90 12.80 -9.94
CA ALA A 45 -1.56 13.74 -9.05
C ALA A 45 -1.77 15.11 -9.73
N HIS A 46 -2.87 15.79 -9.40
CA HIS A 46 -3.10 17.17 -9.78
C HIS A 46 -3.13 18.12 -8.57
N GLN A 47 -3.43 17.61 -7.38
CA GLN A 47 -3.39 18.35 -6.13
C GLN A 47 -2.68 17.51 -5.05
N VAL A 48 -1.61 18.06 -4.50
CA VAL A 48 -0.79 17.36 -3.49
C VAL A 48 -0.59 18.23 -2.27
N TRP A 49 -0.82 17.64 -1.09
CA TRP A 49 -0.45 18.22 0.19
C TRP A 49 0.70 17.42 0.78
N LEU A 50 1.77 18.10 1.17
CA LEU A 50 2.97 17.51 1.76
C LEU A 50 3.00 17.82 3.26
N VAL A 51 3.11 16.79 4.08
CA VAL A 51 3.17 16.87 5.53
C VAL A 51 4.41 16.13 6.05
N GLU A 52 5.37 16.86 6.53
CA GLU A 52 6.55 16.30 7.21
C GLU A 52 6.19 16.04 8.67
N SER A 53 5.93 14.77 9.02
CA SER A 53 5.55 14.38 10.38
C SER A 53 5.71 12.87 10.62
N THR A 54 5.32 12.41 11.81
CA THR A 54 5.14 10.99 12.06
C THR A 54 3.92 10.44 11.31
N ILE A 55 4.00 9.16 10.89
CA ILE A 55 2.90 8.46 10.22
C ILE A 55 1.97 7.92 11.31
N ASP A 56 0.95 8.68 11.65
CA ASP A 56 -0.08 8.28 12.61
C ASP A 56 -1.43 8.97 12.32
N ALA A 57 -2.49 8.43 12.92
CA ALA A 57 -3.85 8.90 12.67
C ALA A 57 -4.06 10.36 13.12
N ALA A 58 -3.41 10.79 14.21
CA ALA A 58 -3.60 12.15 14.75
C ALA A 58 -3.06 13.20 13.76
N HIS A 59 -1.87 12.96 13.18
CA HIS A 59 -1.30 13.85 12.18
C HIS A 59 -2.11 13.85 10.88
N VAL A 60 -2.58 12.68 10.40
CA VAL A 60 -3.48 12.63 9.23
C VAL A 60 -4.76 13.42 9.47
N ILE A 61 -5.41 13.25 10.63
CA ILE A 61 -6.64 13.96 10.97
C ILE A 61 -6.39 15.47 11.05
N ALA A 62 -5.28 15.88 11.68
CA ALA A 62 -4.91 17.30 11.74
C ALA A 62 -4.69 17.87 10.33
N ALA A 63 -4.01 17.12 9.44
CA ALA A 63 -3.78 17.53 8.06
C ALA A 63 -5.08 17.66 7.27
N VAL A 64 -5.96 16.67 7.29
CA VAL A 64 -7.24 16.72 6.54
C VAL A 64 -8.19 17.81 7.08
N ASN A 65 -8.12 18.11 8.38
CA ASN A 65 -8.85 19.24 8.97
C ASN A 65 -8.27 20.58 8.49
N HIS A 66 -6.94 20.72 8.51
CA HIS A 66 -6.25 21.94 8.08
C HIS A 66 -6.55 22.29 6.62
N ILE A 67 -6.55 21.30 5.74
CA ILE A 67 -6.86 21.51 4.32
C ILE A 67 -8.36 21.57 4.00
N GLY A 68 -9.23 21.52 5.02
CA GLY A 68 -10.68 21.62 4.87
C GLY A 68 -11.35 20.39 4.24
N ARG A 69 -10.70 19.22 4.29
CA ARG A 69 -11.16 17.97 3.64
C ARG A 69 -11.61 16.90 4.63
N SER A 70 -11.91 17.30 5.87
CA SER A 70 -12.27 16.36 6.94
C SER A 70 -13.54 15.54 6.71
N ARG A 71 -14.37 15.91 5.73
CA ARG A 71 -15.62 15.20 5.40
C ARG A 71 -15.47 14.21 4.25
N GLU A 72 -14.34 14.16 3.61
CA GLU A 72 -14.10 13.25 2.49
C GLU A 72 -13.70 11.84 2.95
N SER A 73 -13.99 10.85 2.12
CA SER A 73 -13.46 9.50 2.30
C SER A 73 -11.95 9.49 2.08
N LEU A 74 -11.24 8.71 2.91
CA LEU A 74 -9.79 8.58 2.82
C LEU A 74 -9.45 7.18 2.28
N ILE A 75 -8.60 7.15 1.25
CA ILE A 75 -8.14 5.91 0.63
C ILE A 75 -6.64 5.79 0.87
N LEU A 76 -6.21 4.62 1.33
CA LEU A 76 -4.80 4.31 1.54
C LEU A 76 -4.38 3.15 0.64
N PRO A 77 -3.13 3.06 0.19
CA PRO A 77 -2.63 1.83 -0.42
C PRO A 77 -2.67 0.70 0.61
N ALA A 78 -2.94 -0.53 0.18
CA ALA A 78 -2.91 -1.71 1.07
C ALA A 78 -1.47 -2.16 1.38
N SER A 79 -0.53 -1.22 1.43
CA SER A 79 0.83 -1.41 1.92
C SER A 79 0.85 -1.70 3.43
N PRO A 80 1.95 -2.17 4.02
CA PRO A 80 2.06 -2.38 5.46
C PRO A 80 1.62 -1.16 6.28
N ASP A 81 2.17 0.02 5.98
CA ASP A 81 1.81 1.26 6.68
C ASP A 81 0.35 1.68 6.44
N GLY A 82 -0.17 1.52 5.23
CA GLY A 82 -1.56 1.84 4.92
C GLY A 82 -2.54 0.94 5.66
N ARG A 83 -2.24 -0.36 5.76
CA ARG A 83 -3.05 -1.33 6.51
C ARG A 83 -3.01 -1.10 8.02
N ASP A 84 -1.88 -0.63 8.55
CA ASP A 84 -1.73 -0.30 9.96
C ASP A 84 -2.46 1.01 10.32
N LEU A 85 -2.33 2.02 9.47
CA LEU A 85 -2.92 3.34 9.70
C LEU A 85 -4.45 3.38 9.53
N ALA A 86 -4.99 2.63 8.58
CA ALA A 86 -6.42 2.69 8.21
C ALA A 86 -7.38 2.38 9.37
N PRO A 87 -7.21 1.34 10.21
CA PRO A 87 -8.09 1.07 11.33
C PRO A 87 -8.02 2.16 12.41
N HIS A 88 -6.86 2.75 12.64
CA HIS A 88 -6.72 3.86 13.58
C HIS A 88 -7.49 5.11 13.10
N LEU A 89 -7.42 5.41 11.79
CA LEU A 89 -8.22 6.49 11.19
C LEU A 89 -9.71 6.20 11.26
N ALA A 90 -10.12 4.97 10.94
CA ALA A 90 -11.52 4.57 11.00
C ALA A 90 -12.10 4.71 12.40
N HIS A 91 -11.38 4.25 13.42
CA HIS A 91 -11.78 4.38 14.82
C HIS A 91 -11.87 5.85 15.26
N ALA A 92 -10.82 6.64 15.02
CA ALA A 92 -10.74 8.01 15.46
C ALA A 92 -11.77 8.93 14.78
N LEU A 93 -12.15 8.65 13.53
CA LEU A 93 -13.14 9.40 12.77
C LEU A 93 -14.57 8.82 12.89
N GLY A 94 -14.75 7.69 13.56
CA GLY A 94 -16.05 6.99 13.66
C GLY A 94 -16.59 6.55 12.30
N ARG A 95 -15.71 6.06 11.39
CA ARG A 95 -16.05 5.71 10.01
C ARG A 95 -15.90 4.22 9.75
N ASN A 96 -16.68 3.71 8.80
CA ASN A 96 -16.54 2.35 8.31
C ASN A 96 -15.18 2.17 7.61
N LEU A 97 -14.56 1.01 7.82
CA LEU A 97 -13.33 0.59 7.14
C LEU A 97 -13.65 -0.50 6.11
N TYR A 98 -13.26 -0.27 4.87
CA TYR A 98 -13.30 -1.24 3.78
C TYR A 98 -11.86 -1.67 3.45
N ALA A 99 -11.39 -2.72 4.14
CA ALA A 99 -10.03 -3.21 3.97
C ALA A 99 -9.90 -4.14 2.76
N GLY A 100 -8.92 -3.88 1.90
CA GLY A 100 -8.66 -4.67 0.70
C GLY A 100 -9.68 -4.43 -0.40
N ALA A 101 -10.08 -3.17 -0.60
CA ALA A 101 -10.97 -2.79 -1.70
C ALA A 101 -10.32 -3.06 -3.06
N ILE A 102 -11.11 -3.61 -3.98
CA ILE A 102 -10.72 -3.89 -5.36
C ILE A 102 -11.39 -2.94 -6.36
N SER A 103 -12.37 -2.17 -5.90
CA SER A 103 -13.03 -1.11 -6.67
C SER A 103 -13.70 -0.16 -5.71
N ILE A 104 -13.59 1.14 -5.96
CA ILE A 104 -14.15 2.20 -5.15
C ILE A 104 -14.86 3.21 -6.06
N SER A 105 -16.06 3.61 -5.68
CA SER A 105 -16.80 4.73 -6.26
C SER A 105 -17.57 5.44 -5.14
N ASP A 106 -18.20 6.57 -5.44
CA ASP A 106 -18.88 7.40 -4.44
C ASP A 106 -19.98 6.64 -3.67
N ASN A 107 -20.61 5.65 -4.30
CA ASN A 107 -21.74 4.91 -3.73
C ASN A 107 -21.52 3.39 -3.67
N LYS A 108 -20.32 2.90 -4.02
CA LYS A 108 -20.02 1.47 -4.00
C LYS A 108 -18.58 1.20 -3.70
N VAL A 109 -18.33 0.24 -2.79
CA VAL A 109 -17.01 -0.32 -2.52
C VAL A 109 -17.09 -1.83 -2.64
N SER A 110 -16.29 -2.42 -3.52
CA SER A 110 -16.18 -3.86 -3.68
C SER A 110 -14.90 -4.35 -3.00
N VAL A 111 -15.03 -5.37 -2.18
CA VAL A 111 -13.91 -5.91 -1.39
C VAL A 111 -13.75 -7.40 -1.66
N SER A 112 -12.53 -7.82 -1.94
CA SER A 112 -12.19 -9.23 -2.06
C SER A 112 -12.22 -9.93 -0.70
N ARG A 113 -12.80 -11.12 -0.64
CA ARG A 113 -12.94 -11.94 0.57
C ARG A 113 -12.51 -13.38 0.29
N HIS A 114 -12.17 -14.09 1.37
CA HIS A 114 -11.80 -15.51 1.32
C HIS A 114 -10.69 -15.83 0.31
N GLY A 115 -9.62 -15.01 0.28
CA GLY A 115 -8.52 -15.21 -0.65
C GLY A 115 -8.88 -15.02 -2.14
N GLY A 116 -9.85 -14.14 -2.43
CA GLY A 116 -10.30 -13.88 -3.81
C GLY A 116 -11.45 -14.77 -4.30
N LEU A 117 -11.95 -15.68 -3.45
CA LEU A 117 -13.03 -16.60 -3.82
C LEU A 117 -14.42 -15.94 -3.84
N SER A 118 -14.57 -14.77 -3.20
CA SER A 118 -15.82 -14.01 -3.21
C SER A 118 -15.55 -12.51 -3.22
N ILE A 119 -16.50 -11.75 -3.73
CA ILE A 119 -16.52 -10.29 -3.69
C ILE A 119 -17.72 -9.86 -2.88
N ALA A 120 -17.49 -8.98 -1.90
CA ALA A 120 -18.55 -8.33 -1.13
C ALA A 120 -18.69 -6.89 -1.63
N ASP A 121 -19.90 -6.55 -2.08
CA ASP A 121 -20.27 -5.21 -2.50
C ASP A 121 -20.95 -4.47 -1.34
N PHE A 122 -20.48 -3.28 -1.06
CA PHE A 122 -21.01 -2.39 -0.03
C PHE A 122 -21.50 -1.09 -0.67
N SER A 123 -22.56 -0.52 -0.11
CA SER A 123 -23.07 0.81 -0.47
C SER A 123 -22.86 1.74 0.72
N PRO A 124 -21.77 2.52 0.75
CA PRO A 124 -21.54 3.49 1.82
C PRO A 124 -22.61 4.58 1.83
N ASP A 125 -23.14 4.89 2.99
CA ASP A 125 -24.11 5.97 3.24
C ASP A 125 -23.44 7.26 3.76
N ALA A 126 -22.14 7.19 4.09
CA ALA A 126 -21.34 8.29 4.58
C ALA A 126 -19.87 8.13 4.13
N SER A 127 -19.05 9.15 4.41
CA SER A 127 -17.61 9.08 4.18
C SER A 127 -16.97 7.94 4.96
N PHE A 128 -16.01 7.26 4.35
CA PHE A 128 -15.41 6.03 4.82
C PHE A 128 -13.88 6.07 4.76
N ILE A 129 -13.26 5.04 5.30
CA ILE A 129 -11.84 4.72 5.12
C ILE A 129 -11.76 3.45 4.28
N ALA A 130 -10.84 3.40 3.32
CA ALA A 130 -10.58 2.18 2.55
C ALA A 130 -9.08 1.96 2.37
N THR A 131 -8.67 0.69 2.28
CA THR A 131 -7.36 0.35 1.73
C THR A 131 -7.55 -0.26 0.34
N LEU A 132 -6.89 0.30 -0.67
CA LEU A 132 -6.93 -0.17 -2.05
C LEU A 132 -5.92 -1.29 -2.24
N GLN A 133 -6.36 -2.43 -2.73
CA GLN A 133 -5.48 -3.56 -3.00
C GLN A 133 -4.51 -3.19 -4.13
N ILE A 134 -3.25 -3.54 -3.98
CA ILE A 134 -2.17 -3.25 -4.93
C ILE A 134 -2.35 -4.09 -6.20
N GLY A 135 -2.11 -3.51 -7.38
CA GLY A 135 -2.13 -4.21 -8.65
C GLY A 135 -3.51 -4.42 -9.27
N ILE A 136 -4.56 -3.80 -8.71
CA ILE A 136 -5.94 -4.01 -9.21
C ILE A 136 -6.40 -2.96 -10.21
N ARG A 137 -5.70 -1.86 -10.32
CA ARG A 137 -6.07 -0.74 -11.18
C ARG A 137 -4.87 -0.26 -11.98
N GLY A 138 -5.11 0.14 -13.23
CA GLY A 138 -4.10 0.83 -14.03
C GLY A 138 -3.81 2.25 -13.51
N VAL A 139 -2.66 2.76 -13.86
CA VAL A 139 -2.23 4.12 -13.53
C VAL A 139 -2.46 5.03 -14.73
N ASP A 140 -3.27 6.06 -14.55
CA ASP A 140 -3.55 7.07 -15.56
C ASP A 140 -2.59 8.24 -15.40
N SER A 141 -1.79 8.52 -16.43
CA SER A 141 -0.89 9.68 -16.41
C SER A 141 -1.66 10.98 -16.65
N MET A 142 -1.39 11.98 -15.83
CA MET A 142 -1.92 13.34 -16.00
C MET A 142 -0.96 14.20 -16.82
N SER A 143 -1.49 15.05 -17.66
CA SER A 143 -0.69 15.91 -18.55
C SER A 143 -0.21 17.20 -17.89
N ALA A 144 -0.74 17.57 -16.73
CA ALA A 144 -0.42 18.80 -16.01
C ALA A 144 0.43 18.53 -14.76
N SER A 145 1.34 19.42 -14.44
CA SER A 145 2.08 19.38 -13.17
C SER A 145 1.11 19.59 -11.99
N PRO A 146 1.31 18.89 -10.87
CA PRO A 146 0.44 19.03 -9.72
C PRO A 146 0.57 20.39 -9.04
N THR A 147 -0.52 20.86 -8.45
CA THR A 147 -0.46 21.94 -7.47
C THR A 147 0.03 21.34 -6.15
N ILE A 148 1.16 21.83 -5.64
CA ILE A 148 1.80 21.32 -4.43
C ILE A 148 1.62 22.34 -3.31
N THR A 149 1.18 21.90 -2.13
CA THR A 149 1.02 22.71 -0.93
C THR A 149 1.71 22.01 0.23
N SER A 150 2.72 22.65 0.82
CA SER A 150 3.31 22.17 2.09
C SER A 150 2.40 22.58 3.25
N VAL A 151 2.12 21.65 4.14
CA VAL A 151 1.23 21.84 5.28
C VAL A 151 2.01 21.58 6.56
N ASP A 152 2.07 22.59 7.42
CA ASP A 152 2.65 22.46 8.76
C ASP A 152 1.52 22.23 9.76
N ILE A 153 1.61 21.13 10.51
CA ILE A 153 0.59 20.72 11.48
C ILE A 153 1.20 20.37 12.83
N ALA A 154 0.49 20.74 13.86
CA ALA A 154 0.76 20.29 15.23
C ALA A 154 -0.50 19.58 15.75
N PRO A 155 -0.52 18.24 15.80
CA PRO A 155 -1.68 17.52 16.32
C PRO A 155 -1.83 17.77 17.83
N THR A 156 -3.04 18.02 18.25
CA THR A 156 -3.38 18.34 19.67
C THR A 156 -3.98 17.13 20.42
N SER A 157 -3.94 15.93 19.84
CA SER A 157 -4.65 14.79 20.41
C SER A 157 -3.81 13.97 21.41
N ASN A 158 -4.42 13.69 22.58
CA ASN A 158 -3.95 12.71 23.55
C ASN A 158 -4.47 11.29 23.23
N THR A 159 -4.59 10.91 21.97
CA THR A 159 -4.95 9.53 21.63
C THR A 159 -3.82 8.61 22.02
N ALA A 160 -4.16 7.52 22.70
CA ALA A 160 -3.19 6.45 22.97
C ALA A 160 -2.64 5.96 21.62
N GLN A 161 -1.36 6.17 21.41
CA GLN A 161 -0.68 5.84 20.17
C GLN A 161 0.31 4.72 20.45
N THR A 162 0.40 3.79 19.50
CA THR A 162 1.50 2.83 19.44
C THR A 162 2.75 3.60 19.05
N SER A 163 3.81 3.54 19.83
CA SER A 163 5.09 4.16 19.50
C SER A 163 6.04 3.12 18.90
N VAL A 164 6.71 3.46 17.81
CA VAL A 164 7.80 2.67 17.27
C VAL A 164 9.02 2.85 18.18
N ILE A 165 9.41 1.79 18.89
CA ILE A 165 10.55 1.81 19.80
C ILE A 165 11.87 1.74 19.03
N SER A 166 11.90 0.97 17.95
CA SER A 166 13.07 0.85 17.07
C SER A 166 12.64 0.49 15.66
N LEU A 167 13.37 0.99 14.68
CA LEU A 167 13.23 0.64 13.27
C LEU A 167 14.59 0.19 12.76
N ALA A 168 14.72 -1.07 12.36
CA ALA A 168 15.89 -1.57 11.64
C ALA A 168 15.53 -1.67 10.16
N VAL A 169 16.15 -0.83 9.35
CA VAL A 169 16.04 -0.93 7.90
C VAL A 169 17.01 -2.01 7.44
N MET A 170 16.47 -3.15 7.00
CA MET A 170 17.29 -4.21 6.42
C MET A 170 17.60 -3.83 4.97
N PRO A 171 18.86 -4.06 4.49
CA PRO A 171 19.14 -3.89 3.07
C PRO A 171 18.22 -4.82 2.26
N PRO A 172 17.66 -4.34 1.15
CA PRO A 172 16.78 -5.15 0.32
C PRO A 172 17.56 -6.38 -0.20
N ASP A 173 17.07 -7.56 0.13
CA ASP A 173 17.56 -8.84 -0.38
C ASP A 173 16.39 -9.59 -1.02
N ALA A 174 16.44 -9.74 -2.34
CA ALA A 174 15.40 -10.41 -3.11
C ALA A 174 15.13 -11.85 -2.63
N SER A 175 16.11 -12.51 -1.99
CA SER A 175 15.96 -13.88 -1.48
C SER A 175 15.14 -13.98 -0.19
N THR A 176 15.13 -12.91 0.63
CA THR A 176 14.46 -12.88 1.95
C THR A 176 13.27 -11.95 2.01
N MET A 177 13.11 -11.06 1.03
CA MET A 177 12.01 -10.11 0.94
C MET A 177 10.64 -10.82 0.92
N ASP A 178 9.65 -10.25 1.61
CA ASP A 178 8.26 -10.70 1.49
C ASP A 178 7.82 -10.62 0.02
N LEU A 179 7.15 -11.67 -0.46
CA LEU A 179 6.75 -11.73 -1.87
C LEU A 179 5.76 -10.62 -2.25
N SER A 180 4.98 -10.12 -1.29
CA SER A 180 4.06 -9.00 -1.51
C SER A 180 4.79 -7.66 -1.74
N GLU A 181 6.03 -7.54 -1.28
CA GLU A 181 6.87 -6.36 -1.43
C GLU A 181 7.88 -6.50 -2.58
N ALA A 182 8.00 -7.70 -3.15
CA ALA A 182 8.99 -7.99 -4.17
C ALA A 182 8.64 -7.32 -5.51
N PRO A 183 9.51 -6.47 -6.07
CA PRO A 183 9.26 -5.80 -7.36
C PRO A 183 9.25 -6.78 -8.54
N ARG A 184 9.90 -7.92 -8.39
CA ARG A 184 9.98 -9.00 -9.39
C ARG A 184 9.95 -10.35 -8.72
N ILE A 185 9.13 -11.26 -9.23
CA ILE A 185 9.02 -12.62 -8.74
C ILE A 185 9.20 -13.58 -9.90
N ILE A 186 10.06 -14.60 -9.71
CA ILE A 186 10.15 -15.75 -10.59
C ILE A 186 9.43 -16.91 -9.93
N GLY A 187 8.42 -17.45 -10.62
CA GLY A 187 7.58 -18.54 -10.09
C GLY A 187 8.10 -19.91 -10.53
N GLY A 188 8.25 -20.83 -9.58
CA GLY A 188 8.57 -22.23 -9.80
C GLY A 188 7.41 -23.16 -9.43
N GLY A 189 7.18 -24.20 -10.23
CA GLY A 189 6.10 -25.17 -9.98
C GLY A 189 6.50 -26.60 -10.27
N ALA A 190 5.51 -27.50 -10.30
CA ALA A 190 5.67 -28.94 -10.48
C ALA A 190 6.50 -29.32 -11.74
N GLY A 191 6.49 -28.47 -12.77
CA GLY A 191 7.27 -28.70 -14.00
C GLY A 191 8.79 -28.63 -13.84
N LEU A 192 9.30 -28.22 -12.67
CA LEU A 192 10.74 -28.26 -12.37
C LEU A 192 11.28 -29.68 -12.23
N GLU A 193 10.43 -30.66 -11.93
CA GLU A 193 10.72 -32.11 -11.87
C GLU A 193 11.81 -32.54 -10.88
N SER A 194 12.87 -31.73 -10.66
CA SER A 194 13.98 -32.07 -9.75
C SER A 194 14.46 -30.87 -8.94
N GLY A 195 15.10 -31.14 -7.77
CA GLY A 195 15.74 -30.11 -6.94
C GLY A 195 16.89 -29.39 -7.66
N GLU A 196 17.58 -30.07 -8.59
CA GLU A 196 18.64 -29.45 -9.38
C GLU A 196 18.09 -28.35 -10.30
N ARG A 197 16.96 -28.61 -10.97
CA ARG A 197 16.28 -27.60 -11.80
C ARG A 197 15.72 -26.46 -10.95
N PHE A 198 15.31 -26.76 -9.72
CA PHE A 198 14.90 -25.71 -8.79
C PHE A 198 16.07 -24.76 -8.44
N VAL A 199 17.26 -25.32 -8.13
CA VAL A 199 18.48 -24.52 -7.88
C VAL A 199 18.88 -23.71 -9.12
N GLN A 200 18.75 -24.27 -10.35
CA GLN A 200 19.00 -23.51 -11.57
C GLN A 200 18.05 -22.31 -11.68
N LEU A 201 16.77 -22.48 -11.36
CA LEU A 201 15.81 -21.39 -11.37
C LEU A 201 16.11 -20.34 -10.30
N GLN A 202 16.59 -20.72 -9.11
CA GLN A 202 17.06 -19.80 -8.08
C GLN A 202 18.24 -18.95 -8.59
N ASN A 203 19.19 -19.56 -9.30
CA ASN A 203 20.32 -18.83 -9.88
C ASN A 203 19.86 -17.80 -10.92
N VAL A 204 18.81 -18.12 -11.72
CA VAL A 204 18.20 -17.17 -12.66
C VAL A 204 17.52 -16.03 -11.89
N ALA A 205 16.80 -16.33 -10.81
CA ALA A 205 16.16 -15.30 -9.98
C ALA A 205 17.21 -14.35 -9.39
N THR A 206 18.27 -14.88 -8.82
CA THR A 206 19.40 -14.09 -8.29
C THR A 206 20.04 -13.21 -9.37
N ALA A 207 20.28 -13.74 -10.56
CA ALA A 207 20.87 -12.96 -11.66
C ALA A 207 19.98 -11.81 -12.15
N LEU A 208 18.67 -11.90 -11.92
CA LEU A 208 17.68 -10.88 -12.30
C LEU A 208 17.26 -9.99 -11.12
N ASP A 209 17.88 -10.15 -9.94
CA ASP A 209 17.50 -9.47 -8.72
C ASP A 209 15.98 -9.63 -8.46
N ALA A 210 15.51 -10.88 -8.50
CA ALA A 210 14.12 -11.25 -8.35
C ALA A 210 13.93 -12.24 -7.18
N SER A 211 12.81 -12.11 -6.48
CA SER A 211 12.40 -13.06 -5.45
C SER A 211 11.90 -14.37 -6.08
N MET A 212 12.11 -15.47 -5.37
CA MET A 212 11.55 -16.77 -5.76
C MET A 212 10.17 -16.96 -5.13
N GLY A 213 9.16 -17.17 -5.98
CA GLY A 213 7.85 -17.66 -5.57
C GLY A 213 7.67 -19.10 -6.05
N VAL A 214 7.02 -19.96 -5.27
CA VAL A 214 6.82 -21.36 -5.62
C VAL A 214 5.37 -21.81 -5.40
N THR A 215 4.95 -22.80 -6.17
CA THR A 215 3.65 -23.44 -5.92
C THR A 215 3.76 -24.42 -4.74
N ARG A 216 2.62 -24.77 -4.14
CA ARG A 216 2.53 -25.69 -3.01
C ARG A 216 3.28 -27.00 -3.23
N VAL A 217 3.27 -27.54 -4.46
CA VAL A 217 4.00 -28.79 -4.76
C VAL A 217 5.50 -28.69 -4.45
N ILE A 218 6.07 -27.51 -4.58
CA ILE A 218 7.50 -27.30 -4.30
C ILE A 218 7.74 -27.19 -2.79
N THR A 219 6.88 -26.52 -2.07
CA THR A 219 6.96 -26.45 -0.61
C THR A 219 6.71 -27.82 0.04
N ASP A 220 5.73 -28.60 -0.47
CA ASP A 220 5.47 -29.96 -0.01
C ASP A 220 6.65 -30.91 -0.27
N ARG A 221 7.48 -30.64 -1.29
CA ARG A 221 8.74 -31.35 -1.54
C ARG A 221 9.91 -30.89 -0.67
N GLY A 222 9.72 -29.84 0.14
CA GLY A 222 10.76 -29.27 0.99
C GLY A 222 11.89 -28.56 0.25
N TRP A 223 11.67 -28.13 -1.01
CA TRP A 223 12.66 -27.40 -1.79
C TRP A 223 12.64 -25.89 -1.51
N ALA A 224 11.54 -25.37 -1.00
CA ALA A 224 11.38 -23.99 -0.56
C ALA A 224 10.50 -23.94 0.69
N GLU A 225 10.66 -22.87 1.47
CA GLU A 225 9.85 -22.62 2.67
C GLU A 225 8.43 -22.18 2.30
N HIS A 226 7.48 -22.34 3.24
CA HIS A 226 6.07 -22.02 3.01
C HIS A 226 5.82 -20.53 2.74
N GLU A 227 6.65 -19.66 3.29
CA GLU A 227 6.61 -18.20 3.07
C GLU A 227 6.87 -17.81 1.62
N ARG A 228 7.44 -18.72 0.84
CA ARG A 228 7.67 -18.55 -0.59
C ARG A 228 6.53 -19.06 -1.46
N GLN A 229 5.46 -19.57 -0.86
CA GLN A 229 4.34 -20.09 -1.63
C GLN A 229 3.54 -18.95 -2.28
N ILE A 230 3.35 -19.05 -3.61
CA ILE A 230 2.40 -18.24 -4.38
C ILE A 230 1.15 -19.06 -4.68
N GLY A 231 -0.01 -18.40 -4.57
CA GLY A 231 -1.30 -19.07 -4.70
C GLY A 231 -1.80 -19.67 -3.39
N THR A 232 -3.09 -19.99 -3.38
CA THR A 232 -3.84 -20.45 -2.19
C THR A 232 -4.17 -21.95 -2.21
N THR A 233 -3.76 -22.65 -3.24
CA THR A 233 -4.06 -24.09 -3.45
C THR A 233 -2.83 -24.95 -3.37
#